data_1e13621f0b1b34f66da2bfb73b25b1a8
#
_entry.id   1e13621f0b1b34f66da2bfb73b25b1a8
#
_cell.length_a   1.000
_cell.length_b   1.000
_cell.length_c   1.000
_cell.angle_alpha   90.00
_cell.angle_beta   90.00
_cell.angle_gamma   90.00
#
_symmetry.space_group_name_H-M   'P 1'
#
loop_
_entity.id
_entity.type
_entity.pdbx_description
1 polymer ?
#
loop_
_entity_poly.entity_id
_entity_poly.type
_entity_poly.pdbx_seq_one_letter_code
_entity_poly.pdbx_strand_id
1 'polypeptide(L)'
;SEQPSHTIHYGFLVDGEEVIDEVLVTLLKGPRSYTAEDTVEINCHGGVFAVKRVLETVLKNGARAAEPGEFTKRAFLNGRIDLSQAEAVMDVIEAQNEYALRSSVKQLKGAVQARIKALRAGILYEIAHIESALDDPEHISLEGYPEELEEKNESWKKETEILLKNSEDGKIMTEGIRTGRRDRYPCRW
;
A
#
# COMPACT_ATOMS: atom_id res chain seq x y z
N SER A 1 33.37 -7.83 -5.18
CA SER A 1 32.76 -8.64 -4.12
C SER A 1 31.31 -8.23 -3.94
N GLU A 2 30.40 -9.18 -4.00
CA GLU A 2 28.97 -8.89 -3.74
C GLU A 2 28.79 -8.50 -2.28
N GLN A 3 28.28 -7.28 -2.06
CA GLN A 3 27.90 -6.82 -0.74
C GLN A 3 26.62 -7.53 -0.29
N PRO A 4 26.50 -7.96 0.98
CA PRO A 4 25.27 -8.55 1.49
C PRO A 4 24.14 -7.53 1.54
N SER A 5 22.88 -8.01 1.47
CA SER A 5 21.70 -7.18 1.61
C SER A 5 21.49 -6.75 3.07
N HIS A 6 20.82 -5.62 3.28
CA HIS A 6 20.50 -5.04 4.60
C HIS A 6 21.75 -4.67 5.40
N THR A 7 22.71 -4.07 4.69
CA THR A 7 23.96 -3.57 5.29
C THR A 7 24.04 -2.05 5.16
N ILE A 8 24.69 -1.43 6.12
CA ILE A 8 24.95 0.00 6.15
C ILE A 8 26.48 0.18 6.04
N HIS A 9 26.88 1.03 5.12
CA HIS A 9 28.28 1.36 4.86
C HIS A 9 28.50 2.84 5.12
N TYR A 10 29.53 3.13 5.90
CA TYR A 10 30.02 4.49 6.10
C TYR A 10 31.01 4.85 5.01
N GLY A 11 30.96 6.09 4.52
CA GLY A 11 31.90 6.56 3.52
C GLY A 11 31.69 8.03 3.13
N PHE A 12 32.40 8.43 2.08
CA PHE A 12 32.27 9.76 1.52
C PHE A 12 31.68 9.69 0.11
N LEU A 13 30.72 10.58 -0.14
CA LEU A 13 30.24 10.81 -1.50
C LEU A 13 31.18 11.80 -2.18
N VAL A 14 31.69 11.42 -3.35
CA VAL A 14 32.64 12.24 -4.10
C VAL A 14 32.12 12.53 -5.52
N ASP A 15 32.46 13.70 -6.05
CA ASP A 15 32.27 14.08 -7.46
C ASP A 15 33.63 14.44 -8.06
N GLY A 16 34.23 13.49 -8.76
CA GLY A 16 35.64 13.57 -9.15
C GLY A 16 36.60 13.55 -7.94
N GLU A 17 37.36 14.62 -7.73
CA GLU A 17 38.25 14.78 -6.57
C GLU A 17 37.58 15.53 -5.39
N GLU A 18 36.40 16.10 -5.60
CA GLU A 18 35.68 16.87 -4.56
C GLU A 18 34.90 15.95 -3.66
N VAL A 19 35.09 16.05 -2.33
CA VAL A 19 34.25 15.39 -1.32
C VAL A 19 32.99 16.24 -1.12
N ILE A 20 31.83 15.66 -1.42
CA ILE A 20 30.55 16.34 -1.34
C ILE A 20 29.99 16.25 0.08
N ASP A 21 29.98 15.05 0.66
CA ASP A 21 29.47 14.83 2.02
C ASP A 21 29.99 13.49 2.59
N GLU A 22 29.90 13.37 3.90
CA GLU A 22 30.08 12.14 4.66
C GLU A 22 28.72 11.46 4.81
N VAL A 23 28.60 10.21 4.36
CA VAL A 23 27.30 9.55 4.19
C VAL A 23 27.26 8.15 4.77
N LEU A 24 26.03 7.71 5.12
CA LEU A 24 25.72 6.31 5.35
C LEU A 24 24.93 5.76 4.16
N VAL A 25 25.41 4.70 3.56
CA VAL A 25 24.77 4.05 2.41
C VAL A 25 24.16 2.73 2.85
N THR A 26 22.85 2.62 2.74
CA THR A 26 22.11 1.38 3.01
C THR A 26 21.88 0.63 1.72
N LEU A 27 22.21 -0.65 1.69
CA LEU A 27 21.98 -1.56 0.56
C LEU A 27 20.86 -2.52 0.86
N LEU A 28 19.80 -2.49 0.05
CA LEU A 28 18.64 -3.37 0.17
C LEU A 28 18.45 -4.13 -1.15
N LYS A 29 18.73 -5.43 -1.14
CA LYS A 29 18.53 -6.28 -2.33
C LYS A 29 17.08 -6.79 -2.36
N GLY A 30 16.50 -6.79 -3.54
CA GLY A 30 15.20 -7.38 -3.79
C GLY A 30 15.13 -8.88 -3.40
N PRO A 31 13.96 -9.41 -3.04
CA PRO A 31 12.67 -8.70 -2.98
C PRO A 31 12.43 -7.94 -1.64
N ARG A 32 13.37 -7.95 -0.70
CA ARG A 32 13.22 -7.32 0.63
C ARG A 32 13.63 -5.84 0.62
N SER A 33 12.89 -5.03 -0.15
CA SER A 33 12.98 -3.57 -0.21
C SER A 33 11.59 -2.96 -0.36
N TYR A 34 11.48 -1.63 -0.37
CA TYR A 34 10.17 -0.98 -0.54
C TYR A 34 9.52 -1.30 -1.90
N THR A 35 10.29 -1.30 -2.97
CA THR A 35 9.80 -1.57 -4.33
C THR A 35 9.90 -3.05 -4.74
N ALA A 36 10.42 -3.93 -3.87
CA ALA A 36 10.85 -5.29 -4.18
C ALA A 36 12.00 -5.39 -5.21
N GLU A 37 12.67 -4.28 -5.51
CA GLU A 37 13.85 -4.20 -6.37
C GLU A 37 15.08 -3.86 -5.53
N ASP A 38 16.27 -3.99 -6.13
CA ASP A 38 17.50 -3.51 -5.49
C ASP A 38 17.40 -2.00 -5.22
N THR A 39 17.63 -1.61 -3.98
CA THR A 39 17.49 -0.23 -3.52
C THR A 39 18.76 0.21 -2.77
N VAL A 40 19.18 1.41 -3.03
CA VAL A 40 20.25 2.10 -2.31
C VAL A 40 19.69 3.36 -1.67
N GLU A 41 19.90 3.51 -0.37
CA GLU A 41 19.55 4.72 0.36
C GLU A 41 20.82 5.44 0.80
N ILE A 42 20.93 6.73 0.48
CA ILE A 42 22.06 7.59 0.86
C ILE A 42 21.57 8.55 1.92
N ASN A 43 22.05 8.38 3.15
CA ASN A 43 21.77 9.26 4.27
C ASN A 43 22.91 10.28 4.39
N CYS A 44 22.62 11.53 4.10
CA CYS A 44 23.54 12.66 4.12
C CYS A 44 23.18 13.67 5.22
N HIS A 45 24.01 14.68 5.43
CA HIS A 45 23.70 15.76 6.35
C HIS A 45 22.48 16.58 5.89
N GLY A 46 21.65 17.02 6.86
CA GLY A 46 20.33 17.61 6.64
C GLY A 46 20.31 19.07 6.14
N GLY A 47 21.43 19.61 5.67
CA GLY A 47 21.48 20.95 5.09
C GLY A 47 20.91 20.96 3.66
N VAL A 48 20.08 21.97 3.32
CA VAL A 48 19.45 22.10 1.98
C VAL A 48 20.48 22.00 0.85
N PHE A 49 21.64 22.65 1.02
CA PHE A 49 22.71 22.62 0.02
C PHE A 49 23.40 21.26 -0.06
N ALA A 50 23.62 20.58 1.08
CA ALA A 50 24.23 19.23 1.09
C ALA A 50 23.30 18.25 0.35
N VAL A 51 22.02 18.19 0.70
CA VAL A 51 21.02 17.33 0.04
C VAL A 51 20.95 17.61 -1.45
N LYS A 52 20.94 18.89 -1.86
CA LYS A 52 20.92 19.28 -3.27
C LYS A 52 22.17 18.79 -4.02
N ARG A 53 23.36 18.99 -3.44
CA ARG A 53 24.63 18.53 -4.05
C ARG A 53 24.69 17.01 -4.16
N VAL A 54 24.24 16.28 -3.14
CA VAL A 54 24.14 14.81 -3.18
C VAL A 54 23.23 14.36 -4.32
N LEU A 55 22.04 14.96 -4.44
CA LEU A 55 21.08 14.64 -5.49
C LEU A 55 21.66 14.94 -6.88
N GLU A 56 22.26 16.11 -7.09
CA GLU A 56 22.88 16.51 -8.35
C GLU A 56 24.00 15.52 -8.75
N THR A 57 24.83 15.09 -7.79
CA THR A 57 25.88 14.11 -8.02
C THR A 57 25.32 12.77 -8.47
N VAL A 58 24.24 12.29 -7.83
CA VAL A 58 23.58 11.02 -8.20
C VAL A 58 22.97 11.11 -9.60
N LEU A 59 22.29 12.23 -9.93
CA LEU A 59 21.71 12.45 -11.26
C LEU A 59 22.80 12.54 -12.34
N LYS A 60 23.89 13.23 -12.10
CA LYS A 60 25.04 13.33 -13.00
C LYS A 60 25.65 11.96 -13.33
N ASN A 61 25.60 11.03 -12.37
CA ASN A 61 26.12 9.67 -12.52
C ASN A 61 25.10 8.66 -13.08
N GLY A 62 24.02 9.13 -13.74
CA GLY A 62 23.11 8.31 -14.56
C GLY A 62 21.79 7.94 -13.90
N ALA A 63 21.51 8.40 -12.68
CA ALA A 63 20.18 8.31 -12.13
C ALA A 63 19.24 9.34 -12.80
N ARG A 64 17.95 9.11 -12.70
CA ARG A 64 16.92 10.10 -13.03
C ARG A 64 16.06 10.41 -11.81
N ALA A 65 15.46 11.57 -11.78
CA ALA A 65 14.44 11.86 -10.78
C ALA A 65 13.23 10.93 -10.95
N ALA A 66 12.72 10.41 -9.84
CA ALA A 66 11.49 9.64 -9.85
C ALA A 66 10.27 10.55 -10.02
N GLU A 67 9.24 10.03 -10.70
CA GLU A 67 7.95 10.69 -10.79
C GLU A 67 7.20 10.61 -9.43
N PRO A 68 6.27 11.53 -9.15
CA PRO A 68 5.42 11.43 -7.98
C PRO A 68 4.71 10.06 -7.91
N GLY A 69 4.83 9.38 -6.77
CA GLY A 69 4.23 8.04 -6.57
C GLY A 69 4.95 6.88 -7.25
N GLU A 70 6.07 7.10 -7.95
CA GLU A 70 6.77 6.05 -8.69
C GLU A 70 7.20 4.87 -7.81
N PHE A 71 7.69 5.11 -6.60
CA PHE A 71 8.09 4.02 -5.69
C PHE A 71 6.92 3.12 -5.31
N THR A 72 5.77 3.71 -4.99
CA THR A 72 4.54 2.97 -4.66
C THR A 72 4.00 2.21 -5.88
N LYS A 73 4.03 2.84 -7.07
CA LYS A 73 3.67 2.20 -8.34
C LYS A 73 4.55 0.98 -8.63
N ARG A 74 5.86 1.08 -8.43
CA ARG A 74 6.80 -0.05 -8.61
C ARG A 74 6.55 -1.16 -7.60
N ALA A 75 6.30 -0.81 -6.33
CA ALA A 75 5.93 -1.78 -5.29
C ALA A 75 4.65 -2.56 -5.66
N PHE A 76 3.65 -1.90 -6.24
CA PHE A 76 2.43 -2.53 -6.74
C PHE A 76 2.69 -3.43 -7.96
N LEU A 77 3.41 -2.93 -8.97
CA LEU A 77 3.74 -3.70 -10.18
C LEU A 77 4.56 -4.95 -9.88
N ASN A 78 5.44 -4.90 -8.88
CA ASN A 78 6.24 -6.02 -8.41
C ASN A 78 5.48 -6.93 -7.41
N GLY A 79 4.19 -6.69 -7.18
CA GLY A 79 3.34 -7.54 -6.34
C GLY A 79 3.63 -7.49 -4.84
N ARG A 80 4.44 -6.51 -4.37
CA ARG A 80 4.72 -6.34 -2.95
C ARG A 80 3.52 -5.81 -2.18
N ILE A 81 2.78 -4.90 -2.78
CA ILE A 81 1.54 -4.33 -2.25
C ILE A 81 0.42 -4.48 -3.27
N ASP A 82 -0.83 -4.50 -2.80
CA ASP A 82 -2.00 -4.44 -3.67
C ASP A 82 -2.49 -2.99 -3.88
N LEU A 83 -3.52 -2.83 -4.70
CA LEU A 83 -4.06 -1.52 -5.03
C LEU A 83 -4.60 -0.79 -3.79
N SER A 84 -5.28 -1.49 -2.89
CA SER A 84 -5.83 -0.88 -1.66
C SER A 84 -4.73 -0.41 -0.71
N GLN A 85 -3.61 -1.11 -0.67
CA GLN A 85 -2.42 -0.69 0.07
C GLN A 85 -1.70 0.49 -0.60
N ALA A 86 -1.66 0.52 -1.94
CA ALA A 86 -1.09 1.64 -2.68
C ALA A 86 -1.89 2.94 -2.45
N GLU A 87 -3.22 2.86 -2.45
CA GLU A 87 -4.10 3.99 -2.10
C GLU A 87 -3.88 4.43 -0.64
N ALA A 88 -3.76 3.47 0.29
CA ALA A 88 -3.52 3.76 1.70
C ALA A 88 -2.21 4.53 1.97
N VAL A 89 -1.21 4.43 1.09
CA VAL A 89 0.02 5.25 1.20
C VAL A 89 -0.31 6.74 1.08
N MET A 90 -1.18 7.12 0.13
CA MET A 90 -1.62 8.51 -0.02
C MET A 90 -2.47 8.94 1.16
N ASP A 91 -3.39 8.09 1.62
CA ASP A 91 -4.24 8.37 2.77
C ASP A 91 -3.43 8.61 4.05
N VAL A 92 -2.31 7.89 4.23
CA VAL A 92 -1.38 8.12 5.36
C VAL A 92 -0.70 9.49 5.26
N ILE A 93 -0.30 9.89 4.04
CA ILE A 93 0.36 11.18 3.80
C ILE A 93 -0.61 12.35 3.99
N GLU A 94 -1.86 12.19 3.55
CA GLU A 94 -2.89 13.23 3.57
C GLU A 94 -3.71 13.25 4.87
N ALA A 95 -3.48 12.31 5.79
CA ALA A 95 -4.24 12.20 7.03
C ALA A 95 -4.17 13.47 7.87
N GLN A 96 -5.31 14.09 8.11
CA GLN A 96 -5.44 15.36 8.88
C GLN A 96 -5.75 15.13 10.36
N ASN A 97 -6.04 13.90 10.77
CA ASN A 97 -6.35 13.55 12.15
C ASN A 97 -5.86 12.13 12.49
N GLU A 98 -5.78 11.86 13.79
CA GLU A 98 -5.25 10.58 14.30
C GLU A 98 -6.12 9.38 13.88
N TYR A 99 -7.44 9.56 13.76
CA TYR A 99 -8.34 8.51 13.33
C TYR A 99 -8.08 8.13 11.87
N ALA A 100 -8.00 9.13 10.96
CA ALA A 100 -7.65 8.91 9.56
C ALA A 100 -6.31 8.19 9.43
N LEU A 101 -5.27 8.67 10.12
CA LEU A 101 -3.96 8.04 10.13
C LEU A 101 -4.02 6.56 10.57
N ARG A 102 -4.70 6.26 11.69
CA ARG A 102 -4.83 4.88 12.19
C ARG A 102 -5.58 3.97 11.21
N SER A 103 -6.62 4.50 10.57
CA SER A 103 -7.39 3.76 9.55
C SER A 103 -6.52 3.43 8.35
N SER A 104 -5.84 4.43 7.79
CA SER A 104 -4.94 4.27 6.64
C SER A 104 -3.78 3.31 6.93
N VAL A 105 -3.20 3.35 8.14
CA VAL A 105 -2.17 2.39 8.55
C VAL A 105 -2.71 0.95 8.63
N LYS A 106 -3.96 0.73 9.08
CA LYS A 106 -4.58 -0.60 9.06
C LYS A 106 -4.77 -1.11 7.62
N GLN A 107 -5.20 -0.24 6.72
CA GLN A 107 -5.37 -0.57 5.31
C GLN A 107 -4.01 -0.86 4.65
N LEU A 108 -2.99 -0.05 4.93
CA LEU A 108 -1.61 -0.28 4.48
C LEU A 108 -1.06 -1.64 4.94
N LYS A 109 -1.46 -2.13 6.11
CA LYS A 109 -1.14 -3.47 6.61
C LYS A 109 -1.96 -4.60 5.95
N GLY A 110 -2.82 -4.29 4.97
CA GLY A 110 -3.58 -5.27 4.20
C GLY A 110 -4.83 -5.80 4.89
N ALA A 111 -5.46 -5.03 5.78
CA ALA A 111 -6.66 -5.47 6.49
C ALA A 111 -7.83 -5.77 5.54
N VAL A 112 -8.01 -4.96 4.49
CA VAL A 112 -9.03 -5.18 3.45
C VAL A 112 -8.67 -6.40 2.61
N GLN A 113 -7.41 -6.48 2.17
CA GLN A 113 -6.89 -7.59 1.37
C GLN A 113 -7.12 -8.94 2.06
N ALA A 114 -6.85 -9.03 3.37
CA ALA A 114 -7.00 -10.27 4.12
C ALA A 114 -8.45 -10.78 4.10
N ARG A 115 -9.43 -9.86 4.24
CA ARG A 115 -10.87 -10.20 4.19
C ARG A 115 -11.31 -10.64 2.79
N ILE A 116 -10.90 -9.90 1.76
CA ILE A 116 -11.21 -10.27 0.37
C ILE A 116 -10.58 -11.62 0.00
N LYS A 117 -9.34 -11.89 0.45
CA LYS A 117 -8.72 -13.21 0.23
C LYS A 117 -9.46 -14.33 0.93
N ALA A 118 -9.92 -14.13 2.16
CA ALA A 118 -10.70 -15.12 2.90
C ALA A 118 -12.03 -15.42 2.20
N LEU A 119 -12.77 -14.37 1.81
CA LEU A 119 -14.02 -14.49 1.05
C LEU A 119 -13.79 -15.25 -0.27
N ARG A 120 -12.78 -14.85 -1.05
CA ARG A 120 -12.43 -15.53 -2.30
C ARG A 120 -12.09 -17.00 -2.09
N ALA A 121 -11.32 -17.32 -1.05
CA ALA A 121 -10.96 -18.70 -0.74
C ALA A 121 -12.18 -19.55 -0.38
N GLY A 122 -13.12 -18.99 0.39
CA GLY A 122 -14.39 -19.64 0.69
C GLY A 122 -15.20 -19.94 -0.57
N ILE A 123 -15.38 -18.96 -1.44
CA ILE A 123 -16.13 -19.13 -2.70
C ILE A 123 -15.46 -20.19 -3.59
N LEU A 124 -14.13 -20.14 -3.75
CA LEU A 124 -13.39 -21.10 -4.56
C LEU A 124 -13.49 -22.52 -4.00
N TYR A 125 -13.53 -22.67 -2.67
CA TYR A 125 -13.73 -23.97 -2.04
C TYR A 125 -15.10 -24.56 -2.39
N GLU A 126 -16.16 -23.77 -2.34
CA GLU A 126 -17.51 -24.26 -2.70
C GLU A 126 -17.61 -24.59 -4.19
N ILE A 127 -16.99 -23.79 -5.07
CA ILE A 127 -16.94 -24.09 -6.50
C ILE A 127 -16.24 -25.44 -6.72
N ALA A 128 -15.08 -25.64 -6.11
CA ALA A 128 -14.35 -26.90 -6.24
C ALA A 128 -15.13 -28.11 -5.68
N HIS A 129 -15.90 -27.89 -4.59
CA HIS A 129 -16.77 -28.95 -4.05
C HIS A 129 -17.88 -29.33 -5.03
N ILE A 130 -18.54 -28.33 -5.65
CA ILE A 130 -19.56 -28.58 -6.68
C ILE A 130 -18.97 -29.31 -7.89
N GLU A 131 -17.81 -28.84 -8.38
CA GLU A 131 -17.12 -29.48 -9.52
C GLU A 131 -16.78 -30.94 -9.21
N SER A 132 -16.26 -31.21 -8.00
CA SER A 132 -15.94 -32.57 -7.56
C SER A 132 -17.18 -33.48 -7.48
N ALA A 133 -18.31 -32.93 -7.00
CA ALA A 133 -19.57 -33.69 -6.93
C ALA A 133 -20.19 -33.96 -8.31
N LEU A 134 -19.93 -33.09 -9.29
CA LEU A 134 -20.36 -33.33 -10.69
C LEU A 134 -19.49 -34.39 -11.38
N ASP A 135 -18.21 -34.44 -11.05
CA ASP A 135 -17.27 -35.43 -11.61
C ASP A 135 -17.46 -36.80 -10.98
N ASP A 136 -17.79 -36.90 -9.70
CA ASP A 136 -17.97 -38.17 -8.98
C ASP A 136 -19.27 -38.17 -8.14
N PRO A 137 -20.43 -38.22 -8.79
CA PRO A 137 -21.74 -38.15 -8.13
C PRO A 137 -22.08 -39.39 -7.29
N GLU A 138 -21.36 -40.51 -7.49
CA GLU A 138 -21.58 -41.74 -6.72
C GLU A 138 -20.98 -41.65 -5.30
N HIS A 139 -19.92 -40.86 -5.12
CA HIS A 139 -19.21 -40.73 -3.85
C HIS A 139 -19.41 -39.41 -3.16
N ILE A 140 -19.83 -38.34 -3.85
CA ILE A 140 -20.04 -36.99 -3.30
C ILE A 140 -21.50 -36.59 -3.48
N SER A 141 -22.26 -36.60 -2.37
CA SER A 141 -23.68 -36.18 -2.38
C SER A 141 -23.79 -34.66 -2.20
N LEU A 142 -24.68 -34.06 -2.98
CA LEU A 142 -25.12 -32.65 -2.81
C LEU A 142 -26.45 -32.54 -2.07
N GLU A 143 -26.91 -33.58 -1.38
CA GLU A 143 -28.15 -33.55 -0.61
C GLU A 143 -28.03 -32.58 0.58
N GLY A 144 -28.94 -31.59 0.69
CA GLY A 144 -28.89 -30.53 1.69
C GLY A 144 -27.81 -29.44 1.43
N TYR A 145 -26.99 -29.61 0.40
CA TYR A 145 -25.93 -28.65 0.08
C TYR A 145 -26.45 -27.29 -0.43
N PRO A 146 -27.56 -27.18 -1.19
CA PRO A 146 -28.09 -25.90 -1.60
C PRO A 146 -28.42 -24.99 -0.42
N GLU A 147 -29.05 -25.53 0.63
CA GLU A 147 -29.39 -24.81 1.84
C GLU A 147 -28.18 -24.37 2.62
N GLU A 148 -27.16 -25.22 2.72
CA GLU A 148 -25.89 -24.88 3.36
C GLU A 148 -25.15 -23.78 2.58
N LEU A 149 -25.14 -23.85 1.25
CA LEU A 149 -24.53 -22.84 0.39
C LEU A 149 -25.27 -21.49 0.48
N GLU A 150 -26.61 -21.51 0.60
CA GLU A 150 -27.41 -20.29 0.80
C GLU A 150 -27.06 -19.61 2.12
N GLU A 151 -26.91 -20.34 3.23
CA GLU A 151 -26.48 -19.80 4.51
C GLU A 151 -25.07 -19.17 4.43
N LYS A 152 -24.13 -19.83 3.77
CA LYS A 152 -22.77 -19.31 3.54
C LYS A 152 -22.81 -18.02 2.70
N ASN A 153 -23.62 -18.02 1.65
CA ASN A 153 -23.76 -16.87 0.75
C ASN A 153 -24.36 -15.64 1.48
N GLU A 154 -25.38 -15.84 2.32
CA GLU A 154 -25.92 -14.76 3.16
C GLU A 154 -24.89 -14.24 4.18
N SER A 155 -24.05 -15.11 4.73
CA SER A 155 -22.95 -14.71 5.61
C SER A 155 -21.93 -13.84 4.88
N TRP A 156 -21.49 -14.25 3.69
CA TRP A 156 -20.54 -13.50 2.85
C TRP A 156 -21.10 -12.16 2.38
N LYS A 157 -22.40 -12.13 2.04
CA LYS A 157 -23.10 -10.90 1.69
C LYS A 157 -23.11 -9.91 2.85
N LYS A 158 -23.46 -10.35 4.06
CA LYS A 158 -23.42 -9.51 5.27
C LYS A 158 -22.02 -8.96 5.56
N GLU A 159 -20.99 -9.80 5.41
CA GLU A 159 -19.60 -9.34 5.60
C GLU A 159 -19.21 -8.26 4.58
N THR A 160 -19.63 -8.44 3.33
CA THR A 160 -19.37 -7.46 2.25
C THR A 160 -20.13 -6.15 2.49
N GLU A 161 -21.39 -6.22 2.93
CA GLU A 161 -22.19 -5.04 3.28
C GLU A 161 -21.59 -4.25 4.45
N ILE A 162 -21.03 -4.94 5.45
CA ILE A 162 -20.31 -4.30 6.56
C ILE A 162 -19.05 -3.58 6.05
N LEU A 163 -18.31 -4.19 5.12
CA LEU A 163 -17.14 -3.56 4.52
C LEU A 163 -17.52 -2.29 3.74
N LEU A 164 -18.59 -2.34 2.94
CA LEU A 164 -19.11 -1.19 2.19
C LEU A 164 -19.53 -0.06 3.13
N LYS A 165 -20.35 -0.37 4.14
CA LYS A 165 -20.80 0.62 5.12
C LYS A 165 -19.64 1.28 5.87
N ASN A 166 -18.67 0.50 6.30
CA ASN A 166 -17.47 1.03 6.98
C ASN A 166 -16.64 1.93 6.05
N SER A 167 -16.63 1.69 4.74
CA SER A 167 -15.97 2.55 3.75
C SER A 167 -16.67 3.91 3.64
N GLU A 168 -18.00 3.94 3.61
CA GLU A 168 -18.79 5.18 3.55
C GLU A 168 -18.63 6.02 4.83
N ASP A 169 -18.74 5.38 5.99
CA ASP A 169 -18.54 6.04 7.30
C ASP A 169 -17.09 6.55 7.44
N GLY A 170 -16.12 5.78 6.97
CA GLY A 170 -14.70 6.14 6.95
C GLY A 170 -14.43 7.39 6.12
N LYS A 171 -15.07 7.53 4.97
CA LYS A 171 -14.92 8.69 4.09
C LYS A 171 -15.34 10.00 4.78
N ILE A 172 -16.45 9.99 5.51
CA ILE A 172 -16.90 11.15 6.29
C ILE A 172 -15.89 11.52 7.37
N MET A 173 -15.28 10.53 8.02
CA MET A 173 -14.29 10.75 9.09
C MET A 173 -12.94 11.25 8.56
N THR A 174 -12.57 10.92 7.32
CA THR A 174 -11.32 11.37 6.69
C THR A 174 -11.46 12.72 6.00
N GLU A 175 -12.54 12.92 5.23
CA GLU A 175 -12.76 14.14 4.44
C GLU A 175 -13.46 15.26 5.24
N GLY A 176 -14.16 14.91 6.33
CA GLY A 176 -15.00 15.81 7.10
C GLY A 176 -16.28 16.22 6.34
N ILE A 177 -17.11 17.01 7.01
CA ILE A 177 -18.34 17.55 6.43
C ILE A 177 -18.07 18.96 5.91
N ARG A 178 -18.19 19.17 4.60
CA ARG A 178 -18.13 20.53 4.01
C ARG A 178 -19.40 21.32 4.39
N THR A 179 -19.30 22.16 5.42
CA THR A 179 -20.36 23.11 5.76
C THR A 179 -20.17 24.40 4.96
N GLY A 180 -21.03 24.62 3.98
CA GLY A 180 -21.10 25.90 3.28
C GLY A 180 -21.68 26.97 4.21
N ARG A 181 -20.86 27.91 4.67
CA ARG A 181 -21.36 29.13 5.31
C ARG A 181 -22.07 29.95 4.23
N ARG A 182 -23.38 29.91 4.19
CA ARG A 182 -24.17 30.86 3.40
C ARG A 182 -24.13 32.20 4.13
N ASP A 183 -23.15 33.07 3.80
CA ASP A 183 -23.14 34.44 4.28
C ASP A 183 -24.37 35.16 3.71
N ARG A 184 -25.40 35.20 4.53
CA ARG A 184 -26.66 35.93 4.27
C ARG A 184 -26.59 37.34 4.85
N TYR A 185 -25.55 38.09 4.61
CA TYR A 185 -25.62 39.55 4.82
C TYR A 185 -24.76 40.24 3.78
N PRO A 186 -25.38 41.06 2.88
CA PRO A 186 -24.62 42.03 2.14
C PRO A 186 -24.24 43.13 3.18
N CYS A 187 -22.97 43.24 3.51
CA CYS A 187 -22.48 44.42 4.17
C CYS A 187 -22.70 45.63 3.25
N ARG A 188 -23.75 46.41 3.53
CA ARG A 188 -23.83 47.80 3.07
C ARG A 188 -22.94 48.62 4.00
N TRP A 189 -21.89 49.15 3.45
CA TRP A 189 -21.32 50.49 3.73
C TRP A 189 -20.68 50.99 2.44
#